data_0ff82061700f70cf0fb85ef272e04e87
#
_entry.id   0ff82061700f70cf0fb85ef272e04e87
#
_cell.length_a   1.000
_cell.length_b   1.000
_cell.length_c   1.000
_cell.angle_alpha   90.00
_cell.angle_beta   90.00
_cell.angle_gamma   90.00
#
_symmetry.space_group_name_H-M   'P 1'
#
loop_
_entity.id
_entity.type
_entity.pdbx_description
1 polymer ?
#
loop_
_entity_poly.entity_id
_entity_poly.type
_entity_poly.pdbx_seq_one_letter_code
_entity_poly.pdbx_strand_id
1 'polypeptide(L)'
;NASAFEAEAVPDEFLPVNYEAEENIYGGYLMWNQALSDKLSMLAGVRVEATDISYIGNSIQFLEDEILIEPAIGTDNYVNVLPGLHFKYNFTDNSMLRAAWTNTLARPNYYDLVPYRNLVEGDEEIFQGNPDLDPTTSMNFDLMFEQYFSSVGVLSAGAFYKSVNDFIYVSQTEDPNTGYD
;
A
#
# COMPACT_ATOMS: atom_id res chain seq x y z
N ASN A 1 -43.18 -27.72 -16.16
CA ASN A 1 -42.45 -27.96 -14.91
C ASN A 1 -41.21 -27.05 -14.90
N ALA A 2 -41.38 -25.84 -14.41
CA ALA A 2 -40.27 -25.01 -14.04
C ALA A 2 -39.74 -25.54 -12.70
N SER A 3 -38.63 -26.24 -12.70
CA SER A 3 -37.89 -26.51 -11.47
C SER A 3 -37.46 -25.16 -10.91
N ALA A 4 -38.01 -24.79 -9.76
CA ALA A 4 -37.52 -23.66 -9.02
C ALA A 4 -36.04 -23.95 -8.69
N PHE A 5 -35.17 -23.09 -9.15
CA PHE A 5 -33.80 -23.04 -8.67
C PHE A 5 -33.89 -22.52 -7.22
N GLU A 6 -33.79 -23.39 -6.24
CA GLU A 6 -33.51 -23.00 -4.88
C GLU A 6 -32.00 -22.66 -4.84
N ALA A 7 -31.67 -21.36 -4.77
CA ALA A 7 -30.33 -20.93 -4.49
C ALA A 7 -30.08 -21.18 -3.01
N GLU A 8 -29.28 -22.17 -2.69
CA GLU A 8 -28.75 -22.39 -1.34
C GLU A 8 -27.56 -21.46 -1.18
N ALA A 9 -27.61 -20.59 -0.18
CA ALA A 9 -26.48 -19.75 0.16
C ALA A 9 -25.42 -20.61 0.86
N VAL A 10 -24.20 -20.56 0.37
CA VAL A 10 -23.03 -21.25 0.95
C VAL A 10 -22.24 -20.21 1.76
N PRO A 11 -22.50 -20.08 3.09
CA PRO A 11 -21.96 -18.99 3.90
C PRO A 11 -20.44 -18.93 3.93
N ASP A 12 -19.78 -20.06 3.87
CA ASP A 12 -18.33 -20.25 3.86
C ASP A 12 -17.65 -19.66 2.61
N GLU A 13 -18.38 -19.57 1.47
CA GLU A 13 -17.83 -18.99 0.24
C GLU A 13 -17.89 -17.45 0.21
N PHE A 14 -18.93 -16.83 0.77
CA PHE A 14 -19.12 -15.37 0.63
C PHE A 14 -18.84 -14.56 1.90
N LEU A 15 -19.00 -15.14 3.09
CA LEU A 15 -18.80 -14.40 4.34
C LEU A 15 -17.35 -13.96 4.59
N PRO A 16 -16.31 -14.74 4.24
CA PRO A 16 -14.93 -14.28 4.41
C PRO A 16 -14.57 -13.07 3.57
N VAL A 17 -15.19 -12.94 2.39
CA VAL A 17 -14.95 -11.82 1.47
C VAL A 17 -15.91 -10.65 1.68
N ASN A 18 -16.87 -10.78 2.60
CA ASN A 18 -17.81 -9.73 2.95
C ASN A 18 -17.34 -8.98 4.20
N TYR A 19 -16.84 -7.77 3.98
CA TYR A 19 -16.35 -6.90 5.04
C TYR A 19 -16.78 -5.46 4.82
N GLU A 20 -16.76 -4.68 5.89
CA GLU A 20 -16.92 -3.23 5.86
C GLU A 20 -15.64 -2.59 6.39
N ALA A 21 -15.16 -1.53 5.73
CA ALA A 21 -14.01 -0.77 6.18
C ALA A 21 -14.28 0.72 6.02
N GLU A 22 -13.83 1.49 7.00
CA GLU A 22 -13.84 2.95 6.98
C GLU A 22 -12.41 3.46 7.20
N GLU A 23 -11.93 4.33 6.30
CA GLU A 23 -10.63 4.97 6.43
C GLU A 23 -10.79 6.47 6.39
N ASN A 24 -10.26 7.15 7.38
CA ASN A 24 -10.21 8.60 7.46
C ASN A 24 -8.75 9.06 7.38
N ILE A 25 -8.41 9.87 6.37
CA ILE A 25 -7.07 10.39 6.16
C ILE A 25 -7.08 11.90 6.29
N TYR A 26 -6.27 12.39 7.22
CA TYR A 26 -6.04 13.81 7.43
C TYR A 26 -4.62 14.15 6.99
N GLY A 27 -4.49 15.04 6.01
CA GLY A 27 -3.19 15.39 5.45
C GLY A 27 -2.94 16.89 5.40
N GLY A 28 -1.71 17.28 5.72
CA GLY A 28 -1.21 18.63 5.58
C GLY A 28 0.18 18.64 4.99
N TYR A 29 0.54 19.73 4.29
CA TYR A 29 1.88 19.86 3.75
C TYR A 29 2.37 21.30 3.78
N LEU A 30 3.69 21.44 3.81
CA LEU A 30 4.39 22.71 3.65
C LEU A 30 5.45 22.55 2.57
N MET A 31 5.53 23.51 1.64
CA MET A 31 6.55 23.53 0.59
C MET A 31 7.22 24.89 0.54
N TRP A 32 8.54 24.85 0.27
CA TRP A 32 9.37 26.02 0.06
C TRP A 32 10.17 25.88 -1.23
N ASN A 33 9.95 26.79 -2.17
CA ASN A 33 10.65 26.85 -3.44
C ASN A 33 11.55 28.09 -3.45
N GLN A 34 12.85 27.88 -3.69
CA GLN A 34 13.86 28.91 -3.64
C GLN A 34 14.84 28.81 -4.81
N ALA A 35 15.06 29.93 -5.51
CA ALA A 35 16.23 30.07 -6.36
C ALA A 35 17.45 30.40 -5.49
N LEU A 36 18.40 29.46 -5.45
CA LEU A 36 19.65 29.62 -4.69
C LEU A 36 20.69 30.39 -5.48
N SER A 37 20.63 30.32 -6.83
CA SER A 37 21.40 31.13 -7.76
C SER A 37 20.67 31.17 -9.11
N ASP A 38 21.23 31.89 -10.11
CA ASP A 38 20.70 31.92 -11.47
C ASP A 38 20.62 30.54 -12.13
N LYS A 39 21.42 29.57 -11.66
CA LYS A 39 21.48 28.20 -12.19
C LYS A 39 20.91 27.14 -11.28
N LEU A 40 20.80 27.40 -9.98
CA LEU A 40 20.41 26.42 -8.97
C LEU A 40 19.09 26.80 -8.31
N SER A 41 18.11 25.92 -8.37
CA SER A 41 16.88 26.02 -7.62
C SER A 41 16.68 24.81 -6.72
N MET A 42 15.98 25.02 -5.61
CA MET A 42 15.65 24.03 -4.61
C MET A 42 14.15 24.06 -4.32
N LEU A 43 13.53 22.89 -4.24
CA LEU A 43 12.19 22.72 -3.67
C LEU A 43 12.32 21.75 -2.48
N ALA A 44 12.02 22.26 -1.29
CA ALA A 44 11.94 21.47 -0.07
C ALA A 44 10.49 21.39 0.40
N GLY A 45 10.09 20.27 0.94
CA GLY A 45 8.75 20.09 1.47
C GLY A 45 8.64 18.99 2.49
N VAL A 46 7.55 19.01 3.25
CA VAL A 46 7.16 17.94 4.14
C VAL A 46 5.65 17.78 4.06
N ARG A 47 5.20 16.53 3.95
CA ARG A 47 3.80 16.14 4.08
C ARG A 47 3.64 15.29 5.32
N VAL A 48 2.59 15.54 6.09
CA VAL A 48 2.20 14.72 7.24
C VAL A 48 0.81 14.19 6.97
N GLU A 49 0.63 12.90 7.15
CA GLU A 49 -0.66 12.22 7.04
C GLU A 49 -0.94 11.45 8.32
N ALA A 50 -2.12 11.66 8.89
CA ALA A 50 -2.68 10.85 9.96
C ALA A 50 -3.81 10.00 9.38
N THR A 51 -3.77 8.70 9.62
CA THR A 51 -4.76 7.74 9.14
C THR A 51 -5.41 7.07 10.32
N ASP A 52 -6.74 7.05 10.33
CA ASP A 52 -7.56 6.25 11.23
C ASP A 52 -8.34 5.25 10.38
N ILE A 53 -8.23 3.96 10.70
CA ILE A 53 -8.91 2.89 9.98
C ILE A 53 -9.69 2.01 10.96
N SER A 54 -10.89 1.61 10.56
CA SER A 54 -11.69 0.60 11.24
C SER A 54 -12.27 -0.38 10.23
N TYR A 55 -12.36 -1.64 10.62
CA TYR A 55 -12.90 -2.68 9.76
C TYR A 55 -13.65 -3.73 10.56
N ILE A 56 -14.66 -4.31 9.90
CA ILE A 56 -15.48 -5.41 10.42
C ILE A 56 -15.54 -6.47 9.33
N GLY A 57 -15.06 -7.66 9.64
CA GLY A 57 -15.14 -8.83 8.77
C GLY A 57 -15.73 -10.02 9.54
N ASN A 58 -15.58 -11.21 8.99
CA ASN A 58 -16.05 -12.44 9.59
C ASN A 58 -14.88 -13.44 9.73
N SER A 59 -14.73 -14.02 10.91
CA SER A 59 -13.89 -15.18 11.14
C SER A 59 -14.77 -16.43 11.10
N ILE A 60 -14.43 -17.38 10.26
CA ILE A 60 -15.17 -18.63 10.11
C ILE A 60 -14.30 -19.77 10.62
N GLN A 61 -14.84 -20.55 11.56
CA GLN A 61 -14.18 -21.74 12.10
C GLN A 61 -15.04 -22.95 11.77
N PHE A 62 -14.44 -23.93 11.11
CA PHE A 62 -15.07 -25.21 10.84
C PHE A 62 -14.79 -26.15 11.99
N LEU A 63 -15.85 -26.55 12.70
CA LEU A 63 -15.84 -27.57 13.74
C LEU A 63 -16.45 -28.84 13.15
N GLU A 64 -16.21 -30.00 13.77
CA GLU A 64 -16.62 -31.30 13.23
C GLU A 64 -18.12 -31.39 12.80
N ASP A 65 -19.02 -30.68 13.48
CA ASP A 65 -20.45 -30.71 13.20
C ASP A 65 -21.08 -29.30 13.10
N GLU A 66 -20.28 -28.21 13.16
CA GLU A 66 -20.81 -26.85 13.22
C GLU A 66 -19.85 -25.83 12.57
N ILE A 67 -20.40 -24.84 11.88
CA ILE A 67 -19.65 -23.69 11.39
C ILE A 67 -19.87 -22.53 12.37
N LEU A 68 -18.82 -22.12 13.03
CA LEU A 68 -18.84 -20.95 13.91
C LEU A 68 -18.44 -19.71 13.11
N ILE A 69 -19.31 -18.71 13.07
CA ILE A 69 -19.08 -17.44 12.42
C ILE A 69 -19.08 -16.35 13.48
N GLU A 70 -17.96 -15.66 13.62
CA GLU A 70 -17.78 -14.58 14.58
C GLU A 70 -17.37 -13.28 13.86
N PRO A 71 -17.89 -12.11 14.28
CA PRO A 71 -17.42 -10.85 13.76
C PRO A 71 -15.96 -10.60 14.16
N ALA A 72 -15.12 -10.27 13.18
CA ALA A 72 -13.74 -9.89 13.39
C ALA A 72 -13.64 -8.36 13.22
N ILE A 73 -13.42 -7.65 14.30
CA ILE A 73 -13.39 -6.19 14.35
C ILE A 73 -11.97 -5.73 14.64
N GLY A 74 -11.46 -4.78 13.87
CA GLY A 74 -10.17 -4.17 14.12
C GLY A 74 -10.18 -2.68 13.89
N THR A 75 -9.22 -2.01 14.51
CA THR A 75 -8.94 -0.58 14.33
C THR A 75 -7.45 -0.36 14.33
N ASP A 76 -6.97 0.53 13.48
CA ASP A 76 -5.58 0.96 13.49
C ASP A 76 -5.49 2.47 13.27
N ASN A 77 -4.42 3.09 13.77
CA ASN A 77 -4.12 4.50 13.56
C ASN A 77 -2.61 4.71 13.50
N TYR A 78 -2.19 5.51 12.53
CA TYR A 78 -0.79 5.84 12.36
C TYR A 78 -0.58 7.22 11.76
N VAL A 79 0.64 7.75 11.94
CA VAL A 79 1.05 9.05 11.39
C VAL A 79 2.32 8.87 10.57
N ASN A 80 2.29 9.33 9.33
CA ASN A 80 3.44 9.31 8.43
C ASN A 80 3.95 10.72 8.16
N VAL A 81 5.27 10.89 8.21
CA VAL A 81 5.96 12.12 7.86
C VAL A 81 6.80 11.88 6.63
N LEU A 82 6.49 12.59 5.55
CA LEU A 82 7.03 12.38 4.22
C LEU A 82 7.79 13.62 3.75
N PRO A 83 9.05 13.79 4.15
CA PRO A 83 9.90 14.88 3.68
C PRO A 83 10.34 14.63 2.23
N GLY A 84 10.57 15.74 1.50
CA GLY A 84 11.11 15.70 0.15
C GLY A 84 11.99 16.89 -0.13
N LEU A 85 13.04 16.67 -0.92
CA LEU A 85 14.00 17.68 -1.32
C LEU A 85 14.37 17.47 -2.78
N HIS A 86 14.25 18.52 -3.57
CA HIS A 86 14.57 18.50 -4.99
C HIS A 86 15.53 19.63 -5.32
N PHE A 87 16.53 19.33 -6.14
CA PHE A 87 17.44 20.30 -6.72
C PHE A 87 17.35 20.25 -8.24
N LYS A 88 17.43 21.42 -8.85
CA LYS A 88 17.57 21.56 -10.30
C LYS A 88 18.73 22.48 -10.57
N TYR A 89 19.73 21.99 -11.30
CA TYR A 89 20.88 22.76 -11.73
C TYR A 89 20.90 22.88 -13.26
N ASN A 90 20.87 24.12 -13.79
CA ASN A 90 20.96 24.41 -15.19
C ASN A 90 22.43 24.64 -15.57
N PHE A 91 23.05 23.74 -16.34
CA PHE A 91 24.40 23.94 -16.89
C PHE A 91 24.38 25.01 -17.95
N THR A 92 23.40 24.93 -18.86
CA THR A 92 23.08 25.86 -19.92
C THR A 92 21.56 26.02 -20.00
N ASP A 93 21.09 26.87 -20.94
CA ASP A 93 19.65 27.02 -21.20
C ASP A 93 19.00 25.72 -21.71
N ASN A 94 19.80 24.82 -22.24
CA ASN A 94 19.33 23.57 -22.86
C ASN A 94 19.79 22.30 -22.13
N SER A 95 20.54 22.40 -21.03
CA SER A 95 21.00 21.23 -20.27
C SER A 95 20.84 21.43 -18.79
N MET A 96 20.30 20.39 -18.10
CA MET A 96 20.06 20.44 -16.67
C MET A 96 20.29 19.10 -15.98
N LEU A 97 20.57 19.18 -14.69
CA LEU A 97 20.63 18.06 -13.78
C LEU A 97 19.54 18.25 -12.72
N ARG A 98 18.79 17.20 -12.46
CA ARG A 98 17.84 17.12 -11.36
C ARG A 98 18.30 16.08 -10.37
N ALA A 99 18.24 16.40 -9.09
CA ALA A 99 18.44 15.45 -8.01
C ALA A 99 17.22 15.53 -7.07
N ALA A 100 16.72 14.40 -6.63
CA ALA A 100 15.61 14.34 -5.70
C ALA A 100 15.88 13.32 -4.60
N TRP A 101 15.44 13.66 -3.40
CA TRP A 101 15.27 12.76 -2.29
C TRP A 101 13.82 12.88 -1.82
N THR A 102 13.09 11.77 -1.81
CA THR A 102 11.67 11.74 -1.46
C THR A 102 11.34 10.55 -0.59
N ASN A 103 10.34 10.73 0.27
CA ASN A 103 9.75 9.65 1.04
C ASN A 103 8.29 9.48 0.61
N THR A 104 7.89 8.23 0.40
CA THR A 104 6.55 7.87 -0.05
C THR A 104 6.01 6.71 0.78
N LEU A 105 4.69 6.53 0.76
CA LEU A 105 4.04 5.39 1.39
C LEU A 105 3.05 4.74 0.43
N ALA A 106 2.76 3.46 0.69
CA ALA A 106 1.67 2.72 0.09
C ALA A 106 0.92 1.98 1.20
N ARG A 107 -0.38 2.18 1.29
CA ARG A 107 -1.21 1.54 2.30
C ARG A 107 -1.53 0.10 1.93
N PRO A 108 -1.70 -0.81 2.92
CA PRO A 108 -2.25 -2.14 2.68
C PRO A 108 -3.64 -2.05 2.04
N ASN A 109 -4.03 -3.07 1.28
CA ASN A 109 -5.42 -3.20 0.88
C ASN A 109 -6.29 -3.57 2.08
N TYR A 110 -7.55 -3.14 2.09
CA TYR A 110 -8.46 -3.49 3.18
C TYR A 110 -8.64 -5.00 3.33
N TYR A 111 -8.65 -5.72 2.22
CA TYR A 111 -8.75 -7.18 2.23
C TYR A 111 -7.57 -7.84 2.97
N ASP A 112 -6.38 -7.28 2.88
CA ASP A 112 -5.19 -7.81 3.55
C ASP A 112 -5.19 -7.51 5.06
N LEU A 113 -5.91 -6.45 5.48
CA LEU A 113 -6.02 -6.01 6.88
C LEU A 113 -7.13 -6.72 7.65
N VAL A 114 -8.26 -6.99 7.00
CA VAL A 114 -9.42 -7.58 7.69
C VAL A 114 -9.07 -8.97 8.22
N PRO A 115 -9.23 -9.25 9.52
CA PRO A 115 -8.84 -10.53 10.11
C PRO A 115 -9.87 -11.64 9.81
N TYR A 116 -10.16 -11.83 8.52
CA TYR A 116 -10.93 -12.97 8.07
C TYR A 116 -10.08 -14.24 8.11
N ARG A 117 -10.72 -15.38 8.21
CA ARG A 117 -10.11 -16.69 8.03
C ARG A 117 -11.01 -17.51 7.13
N ASN A 118 -10.50 -17.98 6.02
CA ASN A 118 -11.22 -18.81 5.07
C ASN A 118 -10.47 -20.10 4.83
N LEU A 119 -11.15 -21.21 5.04
CA LEU A 119 -10.64 -22.55 4.70
C LEU A 119 -11.19 -22.94 3.34
N VAL A 120 -10.30 -23.17 2.38
CA VAL A 120 -10.67 -23.71 1.05
C VAL A 120 -10.76 -25.21 1.16
N GLU A 121 -12.01 -25.73 1.20
CA GLU A 121 -12.26 -27.16 1.29
C GLU A 121 -11.74 -27.88 0.04
N GLY A 122 -10.91 -28.90 0.26
CA GLY A 122 -10.29 -29.72 -0.80
C GLY A 122 -8.85 -29.37 -1.13
N ASP A 123 -8.40 -28.15 -0.86
CA ASP A 123 -7.00 -27.74 -1.09
C ASP A 123 -6.17 -27.73 0.21
N GLU A 124 -6.84 -27.89 1.37
CA GLU A 124 -6.23 -27.85 2.71
C GLU A 124 -5.48 -26.53 2.97
N GLU A 125 -5.94 -25.44 2.35
CA GLU A 125 -5.36 -24.11 2.44
C GLU A 125 -6.23 -23.19 3.30
N ILE A 126 -5.57 -22.34 4.11
CA ILE A 126 -6.22 -21.30 4.93
C ILE A 126 -5.77 -19.93 4.46
N PHE A 127 -6.71 -19.12 4.00
CA PHE A 127 -6.45 -17.71 3.72
C PHE A 127 -6.89 -16.86 4.92
N GLN A 128 -6.02 -15.95 5.34
CA GLN A 128 -6.34 -15.00 6.40
C GLN A 128 -5.70 -13.64 6.17
N GLY A 129 -6.42 -12.58 6.55
CA GLY A 129 -5.86 -11.23 6.59
C GLY A 129 -5.01 -11.01 7.83
N ASN A 130 -4.15 -10.01 7.78
CA ASN A 130 -3.27 -9.62 8.89
C ASN A 130 -3.59 -8.18 9.32
N PRO A 131 -4.24 -7.97 10.47
CA PRO A 131 -4.57 -6.64 10.98
C PRO A 131 -3.34 -5.83 11.44
N ASP A 132 -2.21 -6.47 11.62
CA ASP A 132 -0.96 -5.84 12.11
C ASP A 132 -0.06 -5.33 10.97
N LEU A 133 -0.59 -5.21 9.74
CA LEU A 133 0.17 -4.71 8.61
C LEU A 133 0.39 -3.21 8.69
N ASP A 134 1.66 -2.82 8.74
CA ASP A 134 2.07 -1.43 8.59
C ASP A 134 2.06 -0.97 7.12
N PRO A 135 1.88 0.33 6.86
CA PRO A 135 2.04 0.88 5.52
C PRO A 135 3.46 0.68 5.00
N THR A 136 3.60 0.16 3.79
CA THR A 136 4.90 0.11 3.10
C THR A 136 5.43 1.52 2.91
N THR A 137 6.64 1.79 3.38
CA THR A 137 7.32 3.07 3.21
C THR A 137 8.53 2.95 2.28
N SER A 138 8.84 4.03 1.59
CA SER A 138 9.96 4.04 0.66
C SER A 138 10.73 5.35 0.71
N MET A 139 12.04 5.24 0.84
CA MET A 139 12.98 6.33 0.65
C MET A 139 13.60 6.22 -0.76
N ASN A 140 13.51 7.30 -1.53
CA ASN A 140 13.92 7.33 -2.93
C ASN A 140 14.98 8.41 -3.14
N PHE A 141 16.00 8.07 -3.91
CA PHE A 141 16.98 9.01 -4.46
C PHE A 141 16.96 8.89 -5.97
N ASP A 142 16.79 10.03 -6.66
CA ASP A 142 16.74 10.12 -8.10
C ASP A 142 17.75 11.13 -8.58
N LEU A 143 18.45 10.81 -9.66
CA LEU A 143 19.35 11.70 -10.38
C LEU A 143 19.04 11.61 -11.87
N MET A 144 18.75 12.75 -12.50
CA MET A 144 18.40 12.80 -13.92
C MET A 144 19.13 13.94 -14.61
N PHE A 145 19.82 13.61 -15.70
CA PHE A 145 20.40 14.58 -16.65
C PHE A 145 19.51 14.69 -17.89
N GLU A 146 19.28 15.92 -18.34
CA GLU A 146 18.49 16.22 -19.53
C GLU A 146 19.25 17.20 -20.42
N GLN A 147 19.30 16.89 -21.75
CA GLN A 147 19.83 17.76 -22.77
C GLN A 147 18.79 17.95 -23.88
N TYR A 148 18.39 19.18 -24.09
CA TYR A 148 17.44 19.57 -25.13
C TYR A 148 18.18 20.02 -26.38
N PHE A 149 17.76 19.51 -27.53
CA PHE A 149 18.31 19.87 -28.85
C PHE A 149 17.22 20.55 -29.68
N SER A 150 17.55 21.62 -30.34
CA SER A 150 16.57 22.41 -31.12
C SER A 150 15.95 21.64 -32.30
N SER A 151 16.60 20.60 -32.80
CA SER A 151 16.16 19.87 -33.99
C SER A 151 15.89 18.37 -33.80
N VAL A 152 16.35 17.77 -32.72
CA VAL A 152 16.35 16.30 -32.50
C VAL A 152 15.49 15.87 -31.31
N GLY A 153 15.08 16.80 -30.45
CA GLY A 153 14.30 16.52 -29.25
C GLY A 153 15.12 16.55 -27.96
N VAL A 154 14.91 15.61 -27.07
CA VAL A 154 15.57 15.53 -25.75
C VAL A 154 16.34 14.21 -25.60
N LEU A 155 17.54 14.31 -25.04
CA LEU A 155 18.29 13.18 -24.50
C LEU A 155 18.21 13.24 -22.99
N SER A 156 17.76 12.16 -22.36
CA SER A 156 17.73 12.04 -20.90
C SER A 156 18.42 10.76 -20.44
N ALA A 157 19.14 10.86 -19.33
CA ALA A 157 19.75 9.72 -18.63
C ALA A 157 19.56 9.89 -17.13
N GLY A 158 19.21 8.80 -16.44
CA GLY A 158 18.95 8.86 -15.02
C GLY A 158 19.42 7.61 -14.29
N ALA A 159 19.62 7.78 -12.98
CA ALA A 159 19.86 6.71 -12.04
C ALA A 159 18.95 6.92 -10.83
N PHE A 160 18.53 5.83 -10.20
CA PHE A 160 17.74 5.88 -8.99
C PHE A 160 18.21 4.84 -7.98
N TYR A 161 17.93 5.12 -6.71
CA TYR A 161 18.04 4.18 -5.61
C TYR A 161 16.76 4.24 -4.78
N LYS A 162 16.22 3.08 -4.45
CA LYS A 162 15.01 2.95 -3.63
C LYS A 162 15.26 1.97 -2.48
N SER A 163 14.95 2.41 -1.25
CA SER A 163 14.90 1.55 -0.06
C SER A 163 13.45 1.43 0.38
N VAL A 164 12.95 0.20 0.47
CA VAL A 164 11.57 -0.10 0.82
C VAL A 164 11.57 -0.83 2.16
N ASN A 165 10.71 -0.37 3.10
CA ASN A 165 10.47 -1.02 4.38
C ASN A 165 9.01 -1.48 4.44
N ASP A 166 8.75 -2.48 5.27
CA ASP A 166 7.42 -3.04 5.52
C ASP A 166 6.71 -3.46 4.22
N PHE A 167 7.47 -4.15 3.35
CA PHE A 167 6.94 -4.63 2.08
C PHE A 167 5.96 -5.78 2.33
N ILE A 168 4.72 -5.58 1.88
CA ILE A 168 3.61 -6.53 2.05
C ILE A 168 3.72 -7.63 1.00
N TYR A 169 3.67 -8.88 1.44
CA TYR A 169 3.67 -10.06 0.58
C TYR A 169 2.84 -11.18 1.21
N VAL A 170 2.33 -12.07 0.38
CA VAL A 170 1.67 -13.29 0.85
C VAL A 170 2.75 -14.29 1.24
N SER A 171 2.68 -14.83 2.45
CA SER A 171 3.54 -15.92 2.93
C SER A 171 2.67 -17.13 3.27
N GLN A 172 3.17 -18.31 2.98
CA GLN A 172 2.53 -19.57 3.30
C GLN A 172 3.29 -20.23 4.46
N THR A 173 2.55 -20.67 5.46
CA THR A 173 3.09 -21.34 6.65
C THR A 173 2.10 -22.39 7.12
N GLU A 174 2.59 -23.55 7.52
CA GLU A 174 1.76 -24.61 8.08
C GLU A 174 1.07 -24.16 9.39
N ASP A 175 -0.25 -24.27 9.46
CA ASP A 175 -1.01 -24.02 10.69
C ASP A 175 -0.77 -25.18 11.67
N PRO A 176 -0.17 -24.92 12.85
CA PRO A 176 0.18 -25.98 13.80
C PRO A 176 -1.02 -26.72 14.39
N ASN A 177 -2.24 -26.18 14.26
CA ASN A 177 -3.45 -26.78 14.80
C ASN A 177 -4.16 -27.70 13.80
N THR A 178 -4.09 -27.38 12.51
CA THR A 178 -4.77 -28.12 11.44
C THR A 178 -3.80 -28.92 10.56
N GLY A 179 -2.53 -28.51 10.51
CA GLY A 179 -1.53 -29.05 9.58
C GLY A 179 -1.75 -28.61 8.14
N TYR A 180 -2.63 -27.61 7.90
CA TYR A 180 -2.88 -27.01 6.59
C TYR A 180 -1.93 -25.84 6.33
N ASP A 181 -1.69 -25.55 5.06
CA ASP A 181 -0.83 -24.45 4.60
C ASP A 181 -1.59 -23.11 4.43
#